data_04f935107d9c789950678c88e338e9d3
#
_entry.id   04f935107d9c789950678c88e338e9d3
#
_cell.length_a   1.000
_cell.length_b   1.000
_cell.length_c   1.000
_cell.angle_alpha   90.00
_cell.angle_beta   90.00
_cell.angle_gamma   90.00
#
_symmetry.space_group_name_H-M   'P 1'
#
loop_
_entity.id
_entity.type
_entity.pdbx_description
1 polymer ?
#
loop_
_entity_poly.entity_id
_entity_poly.type
_entity_poly.pdbx_seq_one_letter_code
_entity_poly.pdbx_strand_id
1 'polypeptide(L)'
;MMQTVVVLAVRERTKLQRVIEALNGRITAETTLNMTKEQEYYVAGLSDALEIVKSCYESEFVIGRTYFVLTLDRFNNARVEEMRLYRINKKKRWSYCFTRYLTGDTVNPDLVLCSEGSLKLRVFISREEAEKNKSSVLWRHK
;
A
#
# COMPACT_ATOMS: atom_id res chain seq x y z
N MET A 1 -10.36 -2.66 -17.75
CA MET A 1 -9.84 -3.34 -16.55
C MET A 1 -9.10 -2.40 -15.62
N MET A 2 -8.18 -1.56 -16.11
CA MET A 2 -7.45 -0.61 -15.26
C MET A 2 -8.37 0.38 -14.53
N GLN A 3 -9.39 0.90 -15.19
CA GLN A 3 -10.36 1.81 -14.57
C GLN A 3 -11.12 1.15 -13.41
N THR A 4 -11.46 -0.13 -13.53
CA THR A 4 -12.15 -0.87 -12.48
C THR A 4 -11.26 -1.01 -11.24
N VAL A 5 -9.97 -1.31 -11.41
CA VAL A 5 -9.01 -1.41 -10.29
C VAL A 5 -8.86 -0.08 -9.58
N VAL A 6 -8.71 1.03 -10.32
CA VAL A 6 -8.60 2.37 -9.75
C VAL A 6 -9.87 2.74 -8.96
N VAL A 7 -11.05 2.47 -9.51
CA VAL A 7 -12.33 2.75 -8.84
C VAL A 7 -12.45 1.95 -7.53
N LEU A 8 -12.08 0.67 -7.53
CA LEU A 8 -12.09 -0.15 -6.32
C LEU A 8 -11.12 0.38 -5.26
N ALA A 9 -9.91 0.78 -5.66
CA ALA A 9 -8.94 1.36 -4.75
C ALA A 9 -9.47 2.65 -4.12
N VAL A 10 -10.09 3.53 -4.89
CA VAL A 10 -10.69 4.77 -4.40
C VAL A 10 -11.84 4.47 -3.42
N ARG A 11 -12.71 3.51 -3.73
CA ARG A 11 -13.80 3.11 -2.83
C ARG A 11 -13.31 2.58 -1.49
N GLU A 12 -12.27 1.75 -1.50
CA GLU A 12 -11.70 1.20 -0.27
C GLU A 12 -11.04 2.29 0.57
N ARG A 13 -10.31 3.21 -0.05
CA ARG A 13 -9.73 4.37 0.63
C ARG A 13 -10.81 5.22 1.30
N THR A 14 -11.93 5.45 0.61
CA THR A 14 -13.04 6.21 1.16
C THR A 14 -13.63 5.54 2.39
N LYS A 15 -13.80 4.21 2.36
CA LYS A 15 -14.29 3.45 3.52
C LYS A 15 -13.33 3.56 4.70
N LEU A 16 -12.03 3.36 4.48
CA LEU A 16 -11.00 3.48 5.53
C LEU A 16 -10.94 4.90 6.07
N GLN A 17 -11.04 5.90 5.21
CA GLN A 17 -11.06 7.30 5.65
C GLN A 17 -12.24 7.61 6.55
N ARG A 18 -13.43 7.08 6.25
CA ARG A 18 -14.61 7.21 7.11
C ARG A 18 -14.41 6.58 8.47
N VAL A 19 -13.76 5.41 8.51
CA VAL A 19 -13.44 4.75 9.79
C VAL A 19 -12.44 5.59 10.59
N ILE A 20 -11.42 6.15 9.96
CA ILE A 20 -10.45 7.04 10.60
C ILE A 20 -11.14 8.26 11.19
N GLU A 21 -12.02 8.91 10.44
CA GLU A 21 -12.78 10.08 10.88
C GLU A 21 -13.70 9.74 12.05
N ALA A 22 -14.38 8.59 11.99
CA ALA A 22 -15.26 8.14 13.06
C ALA A 22 -14.48 7.86 14.34
N LEU A 23 -13.31 7.20 14.25
CA LEU A 23 -12.45 6.94 15.41
C LEU A 23 -11.88 8.24 15.98
N ASN A 24 -11.43 9.17 15.17
CA ASN A 24 -10.96 10.49 15.62
C ASN A 24 -12.06 11.25 16.37
N GLY A 25 -13.27 11.28 15.82
CA GLY A 25 -14.42 11.92 16.45
C GLY A 25 -14.75 11.32 17.80
N ARG A 26 -14.70 9.98 17.89
CA ARG A 26 -14.94 9.25 19.14
C ARG A 26 -13.89 9.54 20.20
N ILE A 27 -12.61 9.53 19.82
CA ILE A 27 -11.50 9.86 20.72
C ILE A 27 -11.66 11.28 21.24
N THR A 28 -11.97 12.23 20.38
CA THR A 28 -12.18 13.63 20.77
C THR A 28 -13.35 13.77 21.73
N ALA A 29 -14.47 13.10 21.47
CA ALA A 29 -15.66 13.14 22.31
C ALA A 29 -15.43 12.53 23.71
N GLU A 30 -14.65 11.45 23.79
CA GLU A 30 -14.38 10.75 25.05
C GLU A 30 -13.21 11.35 25.85
N THR A 31 -12.38 12.19 25.22
CA THR A 31 -11.25 12.82 25.90
C THR A 31 -11.70 14.06 26.66
N THR A 32 -11.59 14.03 27.98
CA THR A 32 -11.96 15.13 28.89
C THR A 32 -10.82 15.44 29.85
N LEU A 33 -10.90 16.60 30.51
CA LEU A 33 -9.86 17.01 31.47
C LEU A 33 -9.81 16.13 32.73
N ASN A 34 -10.95 15.54 33.13
CA ASN A 34 -11.07 14.71 34.32
C ASN A 34 -11.55 13.32 33.97
N MET A 35 -10.70 12.58 33.25
CA MET A 35 -11.02 11.19 32.86
C MET A 35 -10.79 10.23 34.02
N THR A 36 -11.71 9.28 34.20
CA THR A 36 -11.50 8.12 35.05
C THR A 36 -10.49 7.18 34.40
N LYS A 37 -9.92 6.24 35.18
CA LYS A 37 -9.03 5.22 34.63
C LYS A 37 -9.70 4.38 33.51
N GLU A 38 -10.98 4.08 33.69
CA GLU A 38 -11.75 3.34 32.68
C GLU A 38 -11.86 4.12 31.37
N GLN A 39 -12.10 5.43 31.44
CA GLN A 39 -12.13 6.31 30.26
C GLN A 39 -10.77 6.40 29.60
N GLU A 40 -9.68 6.47 30.40
CA GLU A 40 -8.32 6.48 29.85
C GLU A 40 -8.01 5.18 29.08
N TYR A 41 -8.38 4.02 29.62
CA TYR A 41 -8.21 2.73 28.94
C TYR A 41 -9.05 2.66 27.65
N TYR A 42 -10.26 3.17 27.69
CA TYR A 42 -11.14 3.20 26.54
C TYR A 42 -10.56 4.05 25.41
N VAL A 43 -10.08 5.26 25.74
CA VAL A 43 -9.44 6.18 24.78
C VAL A 43 -8.16 5.56 24.23
N ALA A 44 -7.34 4.91 25.06
CA ALA A 44 -6.13 4.21 24.61
C ALA A 44 -6.47 3.11 23.61
N GLY A 45 -7.52 2.32 23.85
CA GLY A 45 -7.98 1.29 22.92
C GLY A 45 -8.46 1.87 21.59
N LEU A 46 -9.18 2.99 21.61
CA LEU A 46 -9.59 3.70 20.40
C LEU A 46 -8.39 4.23 19.62
N SER A 47 -7.38 4.75 20.32
CA SER A 47 -6.17 5.26 19.69
C SER A 47 -5.37 4.15 19.02
N ASP A 48 -5.26 2.98 19.65
CA ASP A 48 -4.61 1.80 19.06
C ASP A 48 -5.36 1.33 17.82
N ALA A 49 -6.69 1.28 17.87
CA ALA A 49 -7.51 0.92 16.72
C ALA A 49 -7.32 1.91 15.57
N LEU A 50 -7.25 3.21 15.88
CA LEU A 50 -7.01 4.24 14.88
C LEU A 50 -5.66 4.08 14.19
N GLU A 51 -4.60 3.76 14.94
CA GLU A 51 -3.26 3.51 14.36
C GLU A 51 -3.28 2.33 13.41
N ILE A 52 -3.95 1.24 13.78
CA ILE A 52 -4.09 0.05 12.92
C ILE A 52 -4.80 0.42 11.61
N VAL A 53 -5.91 1.14 11.69
CA VAL A 53 -6.68 1.55 10.51
C VAL A 53 -5.89 2.51 9.63
N LYS A 54 -5.18 3.46 10.21
CA LYS A 54 -4.30 4.37 9.47
C LYS A 54 -3.19 3.61 8.74
N SER A 55 -2.60 2.62 9.38
CA SER A 55 -1.59 1.77 8.77
C SER A 55 -2.16 1.03 7.55
N CYS A 56 -3.38 0.50 7.65
CA CYS A 56 -4.07 -0.12 6.52
C CYS A 56 -4.40 0.87 5.41
N TYR A 57 -4.79 2.10 5.77
CA TYR A 57 -5.08 3.16 4.81
C TYR A 57 -3.83 3.59 4.05
N GLU A 58 -2.71 3.73 4.75
CA GLU A 58 -1.43 4.09 4.15
C GLU A 58 -0.84 2.95 3.33
N SER A 59 -1.11 1.71 3.71
CA SER A 59 -0.69 0.51 2.98
C SER A 59 -1.69 0.19 1.88
N GLU A 60 -1.58 0.86 0.75
CA GLU A 60 -2.51 0.74 -0.38
C GLU A 60 -2.37 -0.56 -1.17
N PHE A 61 -1.45 -1.42 -0.79
CA PHE A 61 -1.09 -2.60 -1.56
C PHE A 61 -1.95 -3.79 -1.17
N VAL A 62 -2.69 -4.29 -2.15
CA VAL A 62 -3.62 -5.41 -1.99
C VAL A 62 -3.21 -6.54 -2.90
N ILE A 63 -3.06 -7.74 -2.33
CA ILE A 63 -2.75 -8.96 -3.09
C ILE A 63 -3.84 -9.20 -4.13
N GLY A 64 -3.42 -9.53 -5.34
CA GLY A 64 -4.30 -9.77 -6.47
C GLY A 64 -4.58 -8.56 -7.35
N ARG A 65 -4.22 -7.36 -6.91
CA ARG A 65 -4.36 -6.14 -7.72
C ARG A 65 -3.16 -5.89 -8.58
N THR A 66 -3.36 -5.13 -9.65
CA THR A 66 -2.28 -4.74 -10.55
C THR A 66 -1.77 -3.35 -10.21
N TYR A 67 -0.46 -3.19 -10.38
CA TYR A 67 0.27 -1.94 -10.15
C TYR A 67 1.26 -1.72 -11.29
N PHE A 68 1.76 -0.49 -11.40
CA PHE A 68 2.79 -0.15 -12.37
C PHE A 68 4.13 -0.08 -11.65
N VAL A 69 5.02 -0.96 -12.02
CA VAL A 69 6.31 -1.15 -11.34
C VAL A 69 7.44 -0.70 -12.26
N LEU A 70 8.36 0.10 -11.72
CA LEU A 70 9.57 0.49 -12.42
C LEU A 70 10.59 -0.64 -12.36
N THR A 71 11.05 -1.07 -13.52
CA THR A 71 12.05 -2.13 -13.66
C THR A 71 13.16 -1.67 -14.60
N LEU A 72 14.29 -2.37 -14.55
CA LEU A 72 15.38 -2.18 -15.48
C LEU A 72 15.43 -3.35 -16.46
N ASP A 73 15.62 -3.04 -17.75
CA ASP A 73 15.90 -4.09 -18.74
C ASP A 73 17.38 -4.52 -18.64
N ARG A 74 17.79 -5.48 -19.48
CA ARG A 74 19.16 -5.97 -19.49
C ARG A 74 20.21 -4.92 -19.88
N PHE A 75 19.78 -3.78 -20.45
CA PHE A 75 20.64 -2.66 -20.81
C PHE A 75 20.58 -1.53 -19.78
N ASN A 76 20.00 -1.77 -18.62
CA ASN A 76 19.76 -0.78 -17.55
C ASN A 76 18.85 0.39 -17.96
N ASN A 77 18.00 0.19 -18.97
CA ASN A 77 16.98 1.17 -19.32
C ASN A 77 15.73 0.98 -18.46
N ALA A 78 15.21 2.07 -17.95
CA ALA A 78 14.03 2.06 -17.11
C ALA A 78 12.78 1.72 -17.93
N ARG A 79 11.92 0.86 -17.37
CA ARG A 79 10.66 0.44 -17.96
C ARG A 79 9.55 0.53 -16.94
N VAL A 80 8.34 0.79 -17.42
CA VAL A 80 7.12 0.68 -16.62
C VAL A 80 6.42 -0.62 -17.02
N GLU A 81 6.28 -1.53 -16.06
CA GLU A 81 5.61 -2.82 -16.30
C GLU A 81 4.38 -2.93 -15.40
N GLU A 82 3.26 -3.36 -15.99
CA GLU A 82 2.06 -3.68 -15.22
C GLU A 82 2.25 -5.07 -14.60
N MET A 83 2.13 -5.13 -13.28
CA MET A 83 2.33 -6.37 -12.53
C MET A 83 1.24 -6.54 -11.49
N ARG A 84 0.97 -7.79 -11.13
CA ARG A 84 0.02 -8.14 -10.09
C ARG A 84 0.77 -8.41 -8.79
N LEU A 85 0.29 -7.86 -7.68
CA LEU A 85 0.84 -8.17 -6.37
C LEU A 85 0.47 -9.62 -6.00
N TYR A 86 1.49 -10.45 -5.87
CA TYR A 86 1.33 -11.88 -5.65
C TYR A 86 1.38 -12.25 -4.17
N ARG A 87 2.33 -11.68 -3.42
CA ARG A 87 2.54 -12.02 -2.02
C ARG A 87 3.17 -10.86 -1.26
N ILE A 88 2.80 -10.73 0.01
CA ILE A 88 3.43 -9.83 0.97
C ILE A 88 3.94 -10.67 2.14
N ASN A 89 5.23 -10.52 2.48
CA ASN A 89 5.81 -11.16 3.65
C ASN A 89 6.72 -10.16 4.37
N LYS A 90 6.14 -9.45 5.34
CA LYS A 90 6.82 -8.39 6.07
C LYS A 90 7.97 -8.86 6.97
N LYS A 91 8.12 -10.17 7.19
CA LYS A 91 9.22 -10.75 7.94
C LYS A 91 10.50 -10.85 7.13
N LYS A 92 10.44 -10.71 5.82
CA LYS A 92 11.59 -10.79 4.92
C LYS A 92 11.98 -9.40 4.42
N ARG A 93 13.28 -9.23 4.08
CA ARG A 93 13.81 -8.00 3.48
C ARG A 93 13.06 -7.63 2.19
N TRP A 94 12.81 -8.62 1.35
CA TRP A 94 12.06 -8.47 0.10
C TRP A 94 10.60 -8.80 0.37
N SER A 95 9.92 -7.84 0.97
CA SER A 95 8.58 -8.06 1.54
C SER A 95 7.48 -8.21 0.50
N TYR A 96 7.63 -7.59 -0.66
CA TYR A 96 6.58 -7.50 -1.68
C TYR A 96 7.01 -8.23 -2.95
N CYS A 97 6.20 -9.21 -3.36
CA CYS A 97 6.46 -10.00 -4.55
C CYS A 97 5.39 -9.69 -5.60
N PHE A 98 5.82 -9.18 -6.75
CA PHE A 98 4.94 -8.90 -7.89
C PHE A 98 5.19 -9.94 -8.98
N THR A 99 4.13 -10.35 -9.68
CA THR A 99 4.23 -11.24 -10.81
C THR A 99 3.88 -10.51 -12.10
N ARG A 100 4.61 -10.83 -13.19
CA ARG A 100 4.29 -10.31 -14.51
C ARG A 100 3.02 -10.92 -15.09
N TYR A 101 2.56 -12.04 -14.54
CA TYR A 101 1.30 -12.65 -14.96
C TYR A 101 0.12 -11.93 -14.28
N LEU A 102 -0.66 -11.22 -15.08
CA LEU A 102 -1.81 -10.43 -14.58
C LEU A 102 -2.95 -11.33 -14.14
N THR A 103 -3.03 -12.56 -14.67
CA THR A 103 -4.02 -13.56 -14.31
C THR A 103 -3.36 -14.95 -14.28
N GLY A 104 -3.83 -15.80 -13.42
CA GLY A 104 -3.81 -17.26 -13.55
C GLY A 104 -2.61 -17.99 -12.99
N ASP A 105 -1.42 -17.92 -13.55
CA ASP A 105 -0.37 -18.89 -13.28
C ASP A 105 0.30 -18.71 -11.91
N THR A 106 0.00 -19.62 -10.98
CA THR A 106 0.62 -19.67 -9.66
C THR A 106 1.75 -20.71 -9.55
N VAL A 107 1.96 -21.53 -10.59
CA VAL A 107 2.96 -22.61 -10.58
C VAL A 107 4.36 -22.06 -10.88
N ASN A 108 4.47 -21.18 -11.87
CA ASN A 108 5.72 -20.51 -12.23
C ASN A 108 5.51 -19.00 -12.30
N PRO A 109 5.27 -18.32 -11.18
CA PRO A 109 5.12 -16.87 -11.22
C PRO A 109 6.46 -16.24 -11.56
N ASP A 110 6.48 -15.40 -12.60
CA ASP A 110 7.65 -14.57 -12.91
C ASP A 110 7.67 -13.41 -11.92
N LEU A 111 8.48 -13.54 -10.87
CA LEU A 111 8.45 -12.64 -9.72
C LEU A 111 9.44 -11.51 -9.83
N VAL A 112 9.00 -10.32 -9.44
CA VAL A 112 9.84 -9.16 -9.15
C VAL A 112 9.68 -8.82 -7.68
N LEU A 113 10.81 -8.74 -6.98
CA LEU A 113 10.83 -8.52 -5.53
C LEU A 113 11.10 -7.05 -5.22
N CYS A 114 10.33 -6.50 -4.30
CA CYS A 114 10.53 -5.15 -3.79
C CYS A 114 10.65 -5.16 -2.27
N SER A 115 11.61 -4.40 -1.76
CA SER A 115 11.69 -4.13 -0.33
C SER A 115 10.66 -3.06 0.06
N GLU A 116 10.34 -2.99 1.34
CA GLU A 116 9.42 -1.97 1.83
C GLU A 116 9.95 -0.55 1.57
N GLY A 117 11.27 -0.35 1.67
CA GLY A 117 11.89 0.94 1.39
C GLY A 117 11.86 1.34 -0.09
N SER A 118 11.91 0.39 -1.01
CA SER A 118 11.87 0.68 -2.44
C SER A 118 10.43 0.79 -2.99
N LEU A 119 9.45 0.31 -2.26
CA LEU A 119 8.07 0.22 -2.72
C LEU A 119 7.50 1.58 -3.14
N LYS A 120 7.70 2.61 -2.30
CA LYS A 120 7.22 3.97 -2.57
C LYS A 120 7.90 4.62 -3.77
N LEU A 121 9.09 4.17 -4.11
CA LEU A 121 9.88 4.73 -5.21
C LEU A 121 9.65 4.02 -6.55
N ARG A 122 9.18 2.78 -6.51
CA ARG A 122 9.10 1.92 -7.69
C ARG A 122 7.69 1.52 -8.10
N VAL A 123 6.72 1.58 -7.19
CA VAL A 123 5.38 1.02 -7.43
C VAL A 123 4.33 2.13 -7.39
N PHE A 124 3.52 2.20 -8.44
CA PHE A 124 2.53 3.26 -8.63
C PHE A 124 1.17 2.67 -9.02
N ILE A 125 0.11 3.37 -8.66
CA ILE A 125 -1.26 2.99 -9.00
C ILE A 125 -1.57 3.32 -10.46
N SER A 126 -0.96 4.39 -11.01
CA SER A 126 -1.17 4.81 -12.38
C SER A 126 0.11 4.73 -13.21
N ARG A 127 -0.04 4.38 -14.48
CA ARG A 127 1.06 4.39 -15.44
C ARG A 127 1.67 5.79 -15.58
N GLU A 128 0.85 6.82 -15.55
CA GLU A 128 1.28 8.20 -15.69
C GLU A 128 2.25 8.61 -14.57
N GLU A 129 1.94 8.27 -13.33
CA GLU A 129 2.84 8.52 -12.21
C GLU A 129 4.14 7.72 -12.33
N ALA A 130 4.06 6.47 -12.75
CA ALA A 130 5.24 5.64 -12.97
C ALA A 130 6.14 6.25 -14.05
N GLU A 131 5.59 6.72 -15.16
CA GLU A 131 6.35 7.37 -16.24
C GLU A 131 7.03 8.65 -15.77
N LYS A 132 6.39 9.45 -14.93
CA LYS A 132 7.00 10.66 -14.35
C LYS A 132 8.21 10.36 -13.49
N ASN A 133 8.22 9.21 -12.81
CA ASN A 133 9.28 8.83 -11.87
C ASN A 133 10.33 7.91 -12.50
N LYS A 134 10.13 7.51 -13.74
CA LYS A 134 11.01 6.58 -14.44
C LYS A 134 12.45 7.08 -14.55
N SER A 135 12.65 8.36 -14.76
CA SER A 135 13.98 8.97 -14.89
C SER A 135 14.68 9.24 -13.56
N SER A 136 13.98 9.09 -12.44
CA SER A 136 14.58 9.28 -11.11
C SER A 136 15.65 8.23 -10.84
N VAL A 137 16.81 8.65 -10.31
CA VAL A 137 17.88 7.72 -9.93
C VAL A 137 17.64 7.07 -8.57
N LEU A 138 16.71 7.60 -7.77
CA LEU A 138 16.49 7.14 -6.40
C LEU A 138 16.03 5.68 -6.31
N TRP A 139 15.16 5.24 -7.20
CA TRP A 139 14.65 3.88 -7.17
C TRP A 139 15.64 2.83 -7.69
N ARG A 140 16.64 3.26 -8.48
CA ARG A 140 17.61 2.34 -9.13
C ARG A 140 18.61 1.75 -8.15
N HIS A 141 18.81 2.40 -7.01
CA HIS A 141 19.78 2.00 -5.99
C HIS A 141 19.13 1.30 -4.80
N LYS A 142 17.84 1.02 -4.88
CA LYS A 142 17.06 0.38 -3.81
C LYS A 142 16.67 -1.10 -4.17
#